data_1fb1d40d00caebc9aeaf9dae9f284c08
#
_entry.id   1fb1d40d00caebc9aeaf9dae9f284c08
#
_cell.length_a   1.000
_cell.length_b   1.000
_cell.length_c   1.000
_cell.angle_alpha   90.00
_cell.angle_beta   90.00
_cell.angle_gamma   90.00
#
_symmetry.space_group_name_H-M   'P 1'
#
loop_
_entity.id
_entity.type
_entity.pdbx_description
1 polymer ?
#
loop_
_entity_poly.entity_id
_entity_poly.type
_entity_poly.pdbx_seq_one_letter_code
_entity_poly.pdbx_strand_id
1 'polypeptide(L)'
;DREIKAPRGSIYDRNGVKIASNKAVYSISVIYSQVTDREKVIKVLSENLKIKESLIRKKVYKNSVREKIKSNVEKDIADRIRKFKLDGVKVDEDYKRVYPYNNLASKVLGFTGGDNQGIIGLEVFYDRYLKGKSGRIRTLTDGSGIEIDGAYEEREEPVAGGDLYISLDVN
;
A
#
# COMPACT_ATOMS: atom_id res chain seq x y z
N ASP A 1 -6.91 14.27 -4.99
CA ASP A 1 -7.16 13.03 -5.72
C ASP A 1 -6.20 11.95 -5.20
N ARG A 2 -6.73 10.79 -4.80
CA ARG A 2 -5.96 9.69 -4.22
C ARG A 2 -6.35 8.37 -4.88
N GLU A 3 -5.36 7.63 -5.35
CA GLU A 3 -5.56 6.30 -5.91
C GLU A 3 -5.81 5.27 -4.78
N ILE A 4 -6.78 4.38 -4.98
CA ILE A 4 -7.00 3.18 -4.17
C ILE A 4 -6.52 2.00 -5.00
N LYS A 5 -5.44 1.35 -4.58
CA LYS A 5 -4.90 0.20 -5.31
C LYS A 5 -5.86 -0.99 -5.27
N ALA A 6 -6.04 -1.64 -6.41
CA ALA A 6 -6.76 -2.89 -6.50
C ALA A 6 -5.93 -4.06 -5.94
N PRO A 7 -6.54 -5.00 -5.22
CA PRO A 7 -5.88 -6.25 -4.91
C PRO A 7 -5.63 -7.04 -6.20
N ARG A 8 -4.39 -7.51 -6.37
CA ARG A 8 -4.00 -8.35 -7.50
C ARG A 8 -4.58 -9.75 -7.34
N GLY A 9 -5.03 -10.38 -8.42
CA GLY A 9 -5.55 -11.75 -8.40
C GLY A 9 -4.54 -12.76 -7.87
N SER A 10 -5.00 -13.83 -7.27
CA SER A 10 -4.16 -14.93 -6.77
C SER A 10 -3.82 -15.92 -7.89
N ILE A 11 -2.70 -16.64 -7.73
CA ILE A 11 -2.33 -17.74 -8.62
C ILE A 11 -2.41 -19.05 -7.84
N TYR A 12 -3.10 -20.02 -8.40
CA TYR A 12 -3.29 -21.34 -7.83
C TYR A 12 -2.66 -22.41 -8.73
N ASP A 13 -2.19 -23.48 -8.13
CA ASP A 13 -1.80 -24.69 -8.86
C ASP A 13 -3.04 -25.47 -9.33
N ARG A 14 -2.83 -26.60 -10.03
CA ARG A 14 -3.92 -27.44 -10.53
C ARG A 14 -4.80 -28.06 -9.43
N ASN A 15 -4.29 -28.16 -8.20
CA ASN A 15 -5.00 -28.70 -7.04
C ASN A 15 -5.69 -27.61 -6.21
N GLY A 16 -5.65 -26.34 -6.64
CA GLY A 16 -6.19 -25.20 -5.91
C GLY A 16 -5.30 -24.72 -4.76
N VAL A 17 -4.04 -25.13 -4.72
CA VAL A 17 -3.06 -24.63 -3.74
C VAL A 17 -2.62 -23.22 -4.13
N LYS A 18 -2.73 -22.27 -3.21
CA LYS A 18 -2.38 -20.89 -3.46
C LYS A 18 -0.86 -20.70 -3.49
N ILE A 19 -0.32 -20.35 -4.65
CA ILE A 19 1.12 -20.21 -4.91
C ILE A 19 1.58 -18.76 -5.07
N ALA A 20 0.66 -17.83 -5.34
CA ALA A 20 0.90 -16.40 -5.25
C ALA A 20 -0.36 -15.71 -4.73
N SER A 21 -0.21 -14.81 -3.77
CA SER A 21 -1.32 -14.06 -3.19
C SER A 21 -0.88 -12.68 -2.71
N ASN A 22 -1.84 -11.90 -2.20
CA ASN A 22 -1.56 -10.61 -1.60
C ASN A 22 -1.69 -10.68 -0.09
N LYS A 23 -0.83 -9.93 0.60
CA LYS A 23 -0.98 -9.58 2.00
C LYS A 23 -1.29 -8.10 2.09
N ALA A 24 -2.35 -7.73 2.80
CA ALA A 24 -2.64 -6.34 3.10
C ALA A 24 -1.53 -5.77 4.00
N VAL A 25 -0.98 -4.65 3.59
CA VAL A 25 0.03 -3.88 4.31
C VAL A 25 -0.37 -2.41 4.27
N TYR A 26 0.36 -1.55 4.99
CA TYR A 26 0.03 -0.15 5.07
C TYR A 26 1.24 0.72 4.75
N SER A 27 0.97 1.88 4.15
CA SER A 27 1.96 2.92 3.90
C SER A 27 1.66 4.12 4.78
N ILE A 28 2.68 4.60 5.49
CA ILE A 28 2.59 5.79 6.33
C ILE A 28 3.22 6.95 5.58
N SER A 29 2.47 8.04 5.48
CA SER A 29 2.93 9.29 4.86
C SER A 29 2.57 10.48 5.73
N VAL A 30 3.25 11.60 5.51
CA VAL A 30 2.95 12.89 6.13
C VAL A 30 2.66 13.94 5.07
N ILE A 31 1.70 14.82 5.34
CA ILE A 31 1.37 16.00 4.54
C ILE A 31 1.82 17.22 5.32
N TYR A 32 2.87 17.88 4.84
CA TYR A 32 3.54 18.98 5.55
C TYR A 32 2.58 20.09 6.01
N SER A 33 1.65 20.50 5.14
CA SER A 33 0.70 21.58 5.41
C SER A 33 -0.36 21.22 6.48
N GLN A 34 -0.60 19.92 6.71
CA GLN A 34 -1.62 19.43 7.64
C GLN A 34 -1.06 19.04 9.01
N VAL A 35 0.27 18.99 9.18
CA VAL A 35 0.88 18.63 10.46
C VAL A 35 0.85 19.82 11.41
N THR A 36 0.09 19.71 12.51
CA THR A 36 -0.03 20.74 13.54
C THR A 36 1.05 20.62 14.63
N ASP A 37 1.38 19.39 15.05
CA ASP A 37 2.39 19.09 16.07
C ASP A 37 3.46 18.16 15.51
N ARG A 38 4.52 18.73 14.93
CA ARG A 38 5.61 17.97 14.29
C ARG A 38 6.39 17.11 15.26
N GLU A 39 6.66 17.61 16.47
CA GLU A 39 7.44 16.87 17.45
C GLU A 39 6.70 15.63 17.95
N LYS A 40 5.41 15.75 18.21
CA LYS A 40 4.54 14.60 18.54
C LYS A 40 4.51 13.57 17.40
N VAL A 41 4.36 14.01 16.15
CA VAL A 41 4.39 13.14 14.97
C VAL A 41 5.72 12.39 14.88
N ILE A 42 6.84 13.08 15.03
CA ILE A 42 8.19 12.47 14.96
C ILE A 42 8.32 11.40 16.04
N LYS A 43 7.99 11.72 17.28
CA LYS A 43 8.09 10.80 18.42
C LYS A 43 7.23 9.54 18.20
N VAL A 44 5.95 9.72 17.92
CA VAL A 44 5.01 8.59 17.72
C VAL A 44 5.44 7.72 16.57
N LEU A 45 5.81 8.30 15.42
CA LEU A 45 6.25 7.52 14.27
C LEU A 45 7.58 6.80 14.52
N SER A 46 8.54 7.44 15.19
CA SER A 46 9.80 6.82 15.56
C SER A 46 9.62 5.60 16.46
N GLU A 47 8.84 5.74 17.52
CA GLU A 47 8.58 4.67 18.49
C GLU A 47 7.84 3.47 17.84
N ASN A 48 6.81 3.73 17.03
CA ASN A 48 6.00 2.68 16.42
C ASN A 48 6.66 2.01 15.21
N LEU A 49 7.34 2.78 14.37
CA LEU A 49 7.98 2.26 13.16
C LEU A 49 9.40 1.76 13.36
N LYS A 50 9.99 1.99 14.56
CA LYS A 50 11.40 1.65 14.89
C LYS A 50 12.38 2.30 13.92
N ILE A 51 12.16 3.57 13.58
CA ILE A 51 13.02 4.39 12.73
C ILE A 51 13.61 5.50 13.59
N LYS A 52 14.89 5.83 13.37
CA LYS A 52 15.57 6.93 14.08
C LYS A 52 14.82 8.24 13.88
N GLU A 53 14.60 8.98 14.97
CA GLU A 53 13.91 10.28 14.94
C GLU A 53 14.53 11.25 13.93
N SER A 54 15.86 11.28 13.81
CA SER A 54 16.56 12.16 12.87
C SER A 54 16.14 11.92 11.40
N LEU A 55 15.84 10.68 11.03
CA LEU A 55 15.40 10.34 9.68
C LEU A 55 13.93 10.75 9.45
N ILE A 56 13.07 10.53 10.45
CA ILE A 56 11.68 10.94 10.39
C ILE A 56 11.59 12.47 10.39
N ARG A 57 12.36 13.14 11.22
CA ARG A 57 12.45 14.60 11.31
C ARG A 57 12.74 15.25 9.95
N LYS A 58 13.72 14.73 9.22
CA LYS A 58 14.05 15.22 7.87
C LYS A 58 12.84 15.14 6.92
N LYS A 59 12.04 14.10 7.03
CA LYS A 59 10.86 13.91 6.20
C LYS A 59 9.68 14.77 6.64
N VAL A 60 9.44 14.89 7.95
CA VAL A 60 8.33 15.69 8.52
C VAL A 60 8.53 17.18 8.28
N TYR A 61 9.77 17.65 8.30
CA TYR A 61 10.11 19.06 8.03
C TYR A 61 10.33 19.37 6.55
N LYS A 62 10.30 18.38 5.67
CA LYS A 62 10.40 18.59 4.23
C LYS A 62 9.12 19.23 3.70
N ASN A 63 9.24 20.41 3.14
CA ASN A 63 8.11 21.11 2.50
C ASN A 63 7.74 20.41 1.19
N SER A 64 6.92 19.38 1.29
CA SER A 64 6.38 18.62 0.17
C SER A 64 4.88 18.38 0.36
N VAL A 65 4.16 18.21 -0.73
CA VAL A 65 2.71 17.93 -0.69
C VAL A 65 2.45 16.66 0.12
N ARG A 66 3.28 15.64 -0.09
CA ARG A 66 3.18 14.37 0.64
C ARG A 66 4.54 13.67 0.66
N GLU A 67 4.99 13.29 1.84
CA GLU A 67 6.24 12.55 2.03
C GLU A 67 5.99 11.17 2.61
N LYS A 68 6.41 10.14 1.90
CA LYS A 68 6.30 8.75 2.38
C LYS A 68 7.33 8.49 3.48
N ILE A 69 6.86 8.06 4.64
CA ILE A 69 7.72 7.70 5.79
C ILE A 69 8.14 6.23 5.68
N LYS A 70 7.19 5.31 5.58
CA LYS A 70 7.45 3.86 5.50
C LYS A 70 6.35 3.14 4.73
N SER A 71 6.74 2.14 3.94
CA SER A 71 5.85 1.17 3.28
C SER A 71 5.89 -0.18 3.99
N ASN A 72 5.02 -1.09 3.58
CA ASN A 72 4.96 -2.47 4.10
C ASN A 72 4.82 -2.54 5.63
N VAL A 73 4.07 -1.61 6.21
CA VAL A 73 3.77 -1.59 7.64
C VAL A 73 2.67 -2.60 7.94
N GLU A 74 2.86 -3.42 8.97
CA GLU A 74 1.87 -4.40 9.41
C GLU A 74 0.64 -3.71 10.00
N LYS A 75 -0.51 -4.41 9.92
CA LYS A 75 -1.81 -3.86 10.33
C LYS A 75 -1.85 -3.38 11.78
N ASP A 76 -1.29 -4.14 12.71
CA ASP A 76 -1.26 -3.82 14.14
C ASP A 76 -0.51 -2.51 14.43
N ILE A 77 0.59 -2.26 13.74
CA ILE A 77 1.37 -1.02 13.84
C ILE A 77 0.59 0.14 13.22
N ALA A 78 0.00 -0.06 12.05
CA ALA A 78 -0.82 0.93 11.37
C ALA A 78 -2.02 1.35 12.23
N ASP A 79 -2.72 0.39 12.84
CA ASP A 79 -3.86 0.65 13.71
C ASP A 79 -3.46 1.40 14.99
N ARG A 80 -2.27 1.10 15.55
CA ARG A 80 -1.73 1.88 16.68
C ARG A 80 -1.49 3.34 16.30
N ILE A 81 -0.87 3.58 15.13
CA ILE A 81 -0.62 4.95 14.65
C ILE A 81 -1.93 5.71 14.43
N ARG A 82 -2.96 5.05 13.86
CA ARG A 82 -4.29 5.65 13.66
C ARG A 82 -4.93 6.09 14.97
N LYS A 83 -4.76 5.34 16.05
CA LYS A 83 -5.32 5.68 17.38
C LYS A 83 -4.83 7.00 17.94
N PHE A 84 -3.63 7.45 17.56
CA PHE A 84 -3.10 8.75 17.99
C PHE A 84 -3.77 9.94 17.30
N LYS A 85 -4.55 9.72 16.22
CA LYS A 85 -5.25 10.77 15.46
C LYS A 85 -4.35 11.98 15.16
N LEU A 86 -3.17 11.71 14.61
CA LEU A 86 -2.17 12.72 14.29
C LEU A 86 -2.57 13.49 13.03
N ASP A 87 -2.71 14.81 13.15
CA ASP A 87 -2.99 15.66 11.99
C ASP A 87 -1.85 15.57 10.97
N GLY A 88 -2.20 15.46 9.70
CA GLY A 88 -1.26 15.36 8.60
C GLY A 88 -0.57 14.00 8.43
N VAL A 89 -0.84 13.03 9.30
CA VAL A 89 -0.37 11.64 9.13
C VAL A 89 -1.44 10.83 8.41
N LYS A 90 -1.09 10.25 7.26
CA LYS A 90 -1.97 9.40 6.46
C LYS A 90 -1.50 7.95 6.53
N VAL A 91 -2.46 7.06 6.74
CA VAL A 91 -2.26 5.60 6.80
C VAL A 91 -3.09 4.98 5.70
N ASP A 92 -2.44 4.61 4.59
CA ASP A 92 -3.12 4.06 3.43
C ASP A 92 -2.91 2.55 3.34
N GLU A 93 -3.96 1.86 2.94
CA GLU A 93 -3.89 0.44 2.62
C GLU A 93 -3.10 0.23 1.32
N ASP A 94 -2.26 -0.80 1.31
CA ASP A 94 -1.47 -1.24 0.18
C ASP A 94 -1.40 -2.76 0.19
N TYR A 95 -0.86 -3.36 -0.86
CA TYR A 95 -0.74 -4.81 -0.99
C TYR A 95 0.70 -5.21 -1.26
N LYS A 96 1.16 -6.23 -0.53
CA LYS A 96 2.43 -6.90 -0.78
C LYS A 96 2.17 -8.26 -1.40
N ARG A 97 2.84 -8.57 -2.51
CA ARG A 97 2.78 -9.89 -3.12
C ARG A 97 3.55 -10.89 -2.26
N VAL A 98 2.97 -12.06 -2.03
CA VAL A 98 3.58 -13.15 -1.26
C VAL A 98 3.54 -14.45 -2.05
N TYR A 99 4.63 -15.21 -1.97
CA TYR A 99 4.85 -16.47 -2.66
C TYR A 99 5.19 -17.54 -1.61
N PRO A 100 4.19 -18.30 -1.10
CA PRO A 100 4.42 -19.26 -0.01
C PRO A 100 5.44 -20.35 -0.33
N TYR A 101 5.62 -20.67 -1.62
CA TYR A 101 6.52 -21.73 -2.12
C TYR A 101 7.73 -21.14 -2.88
N ASN A 102 8.49 -20.27 -2.22
CA ASN A 102 9.53 -19.42 -2.81
C ASN A 102 10.47 -20.13 -3.83
N ASN A 103 10.91 -21.36 -3.56
CA ASN A 103 11.91 -22.03 -4.40
C ASN A 103 11.35 -22.62 -5.70
N LEU A 104 10.10 -23.06 -5.70
CA LEU A 104 9.44 -23.63 -6.87
C LEU A 104 8.83 -22.54 -7.76
N ALA A 105 8.31 -21.50 -7.10
CA ALA A 105 7.53 -20.45 -7.72
C ALA A 105 8.40 -19.41 -8.45
N SER A 106 9.58 -19.10 -7.94
CA SER A 106 10.40 -17.97 -8.45
C SER A 106 10.82 -18.10 -9.91
N LYS A 107 11.05 -19.30 -10.40
CA LYS A 107 11.45 -19.57 -11.80
C LYS A 107 10.28 -19.50 -12.78
N VAL A 108 9.07 -19.89 -12.34
CA VAL A 108 7.87 -19.96 -13.19
C VAL A 108 6.97 -18.76 -12.98
N LEU A 109 6.64 -18.44 -11.73
CA LEU A 109 5.77 -17.33 -11.39
C LEU A 109 6.43 -15.98 -11.66
N GLY A 110 7.73 -15.86 -11.40
CA GLY A 110 8.43 -14.60 -11.42
C GLY A 110 8.13 -13.75 -10.16
N PHE A 111 8.07 -12.44 -10.32
CA PHE A 111 7.78 -11.52 -9.23
C PHE A 111 7.11 -10.23 -9.72
N THR A 112 6.57 -9.46 -8.77
CA THR A 112 5.96 -8.16 -8.99
C THR A 112 6.88 -7.04 -8.49
N GLY A 113 6.76 -5.87 -9.12
CA GLY A 113 7.42 -4.64 -8.67
C GLY A 113 6.69 -3.94 -7.53
N GLY A 114 7.25 -2.80 -7.11
CA GLY A 114 6.70 -1.98 -6.02
C GLY A 114 5.28 -1.46 -6.26
N ASP A 115 4.89 -1.31 -7.52
CA ASP A 115 3.53 -0.90 -7.91
C ASP A 115 2.61 -2.09 -8.18
N ASN A 116 2.98 -3.26 -7.67
CA ASN A 116 2.22 -4.51 -7.81
C ASN A 116 2.01 -4.96 -9.27
N GLN A 117 2.84 -4.47 -10.20
CA GLN A 117 2.86 -4.89 -11.60
C GLN A 117 3.77 -6.10 -11.79
N GLY A 118 3.42 -7.01 -12.68
CA GLY A 118 4.26 -8.14 -13.05
C GLY A 118 5.56 -7.67 -13.72
N ILE A 119 6.70 -8.21 -13.30
CA ILE A 119 8.02 -7.89 -13.84
C ILE A 119 8.55 -9.03 -14.71
N ILE A 120 8.48 -10.26 -14.24
CA ILE A 120 8.92 -11.45 -14.97
C ILE A 120 7.96 -12.63 -14.73
N GLY A 121 8.12 -13.70 -15.51
CA GLY A 121 7.39 -14.95 -15.38
C GLY A 121 5.90 -14.83 -15.69
N LEU A 122 5.09 -15.68 -15.08
CA LEU A 122 3.63 -15.66 -15.23
C LEU A 122 3.02 -14.36 -14.72
N GLU A 123 3.63 -13.73 -13.73
CA GLU A 123 3.19 -12.44 -13.20
C GLU A 123 3.15 -11.34 -14.28
N VAL A 124 4.15 -11.27 -15.17
CA VAL A 124 4.14 -10.30 -16.27
C VAL A 124 3.28 -10.78 -17.43
N PHE A 125 3.31 -12.07 -17.75
CA PHE A 125 2.57 -12.61 -18.89
C PHE A 125 1.06 -12.43 -18.72
N TYR A 126 0.56 -12.65 -17.49
CA TYR A 126 -0.85 -12.50 -17.15
C TYR A 126 -1.16 -11.21 -16.37
N ASP A 127 -0.27 -10.22 -16.37
CA ASP A 127 -0.44 -8.97 -15.63
C ASP A 127 -1.79 -8.30 -15.93
N ARG A 128 -2.21 -8.31 -17.17
CA ARG A 128 -3.46 -7.71 -17.64
C ARG A 128 -4.70 -8.29 -16.92
N TYR A 129 -4.68 -9.57 -16.55
CA TYR A 129 -5.77 -10.23 -15.82
C TYR A 129 -5.62 -10.11 -14.31
N LEU A 130 -4.39 -10.16 -13.84
CA LEU A 130 -4.09 -10.22 -12.41
C LEU A 130 -4.18 -8.86 -11.73
N LYS A 131 -3.77 -7.77 -12.37
CA LYS A 131 -3.60 -6.48 -11.71
C LYS A 131 -4.88 -5.77 -11.26
N GLY A 132 -6.04 -6.10 -11.80
CA GLY A 132 -7.28 -5.40 -11.52
C GLY A 132 -7.32 -3.96 -12.05
N LYS A 133 -8.26 -3.18 -11.55
CA LYS A 133 -8.43 -1.76 -11.86
C LYS A 133 -8.43 -0.95 -10.57
N SER A 134 -7.50 -0.02 -10.43
CA SER A 134 -7.44 0.90 -9.28
C SER A 134 -8.69 1.78 -9.22
N GLY A 135 -9.13 2.06 -8.00
CA GLY A 135 -10.14 3.06 -7.70
C GLY A 135 -9.52 4.42 -7.41
N ARG A 136 -10.36 5.41 -7.13
CA ARG A 136 -9.95 6.78 -6.81
C ARG A 136 -10.84 7.38 -5.73
N ILE A 137 -10.24 8.22 -4.89
CA ILE A 137 -10.94 9.11 -3.98
C ILE A 137 -10.62 10.54 -4.39
N ARG A 138 -11.65 11.34 -4.63
CA ARG A 138 -11.55 12.77 -4.89
C ARG A 138 -12.21 13.51 -3.75
N THR A 139 -11.45 14.29 -3.01
CA THR A 139 -11.91 15.21 -1.98
C THR A 139 -11.70 16.64 -2.43
N LEU A 140 -12.62 17.54 -2.11
CA LEU A 140 -12.41 18.97 -2.28
C LEU A 140 -11.46 19.46 -1.19
N THR A 141 -10.45 20.20 -1.61
CA THR A 141 -9.49 20.86 -0.73
C THR A 141 -9.58 22.38 -0.90
N ASP A 142 -9.25 23.10 0.14
CA ASP A 142 -9.08 24.56 0.05
C ASP A 142 -7.79 24.93 -0.72
N GLY A 143 -7.56 26.23 -0.91
CA GLY A 143 -6.36 26.74 -1.60
C GLY A 143 -5.03 26.38 -0.91
N SER A 144 -5.06 25.89 0.33
CA SER A 144 -3.91 25.41 1.11
C SER A 144 -3.75 23.90 1.07
N GLY A 145 -4.65 23.18 0.36
CA GLY A 145 -4.63 21.71 0.25
C GLY A 145 -5.22 20.98 1.47
N ILE A 146 -5.96 21.70 2.34
CA ILE A 146 -6.64 21.11 3.48
C ILE A 146 -8.01 20.60 3.05
N GLU A 147 -8.35 19.36 3.44
CA GLU A 147 -9.68 18.79 3.18
C GLU A 147 -10.74 19.63 3.87
N ILE A 148 -11.77 20.04 3.11
CA ILE A 148 -12.88 20.84 3.63
C ILE A 148 -13.83 19.90 4.37
N ASP A 149 -14.03 20.12 5.66
CA ASP A 149 -14.97 19.34 6.47
C ASP A 149 -16.39 19.39 5.87
N GLY A 150 -16.98 18.21 5.65
CA GLY A 150 -18.30 18.07 5.06
C GLY A 150 -18.34 18.23 3.53
N ALA A 151 -17.18 18.36 2.87
CA ALA A 151 -17.11 18.37 1.42
C ALA A 151 -17.50 17.00 0.85
N TYR A 152 -18.11 17.02 -0.32
CA TYR A 152 -18.47 15.80 -1.05
C TYR A 152 -17.21 15.00 -1.42
N GLU A 153 -17.16 13.74 -0.97
CA GLU A 153 -16.12 12.78 -1.36
C GLU A 153 -16.67 11.91 -2.50
N GLU A 154 -16.09 12.03 -3.67
CA GLU A 154 -16.36 11.14 -4.79
C GLU A 154 -15.43 9.93 -4.70
N ARG A 155 -15.99 8.74 -4.54
CA ARG A 155 -15.25 7.49 -4.40
C ARG A 155 -15.57 6.52 -5.53
N GLU A 156 -14.55 6.16 -6.28
CA GLU A 156 -14.58 5.06 -7.25
C GLU A 156 -13.88 3.86 -6.62
N GLU A 157 -14.64 2.78 -6.37
CA GLU A 157 -14.08 1.57 -5.74
C GLU A 157 -13.14 0.83 -6.70
N PRO A 158 -12.05 0.26 -6.18
CA PRO A 158 -11.16 -0.57 -6.98
C PRO A 158 -11.83 -1.90 -7.35
N VAL A 159 -11.51 -2.42 -8.51
CA VAL A 159 -11.94 -3.75 -8.99
C VAL A 159 -10.77 -4.71 -8.86
N ALA A 160 -10.93 -5.76 -8.06
CA ALA A 160 -9.91 -6.79 -7.89
C ALA A 160 -9.52 -7.45 -9.22
N GLY A 161 -8.26 -7.89 -9.33
CA GLY A 161 -7.81 -8.70 -10.46
C GLY A 161 -8.42 -10.09 -10.46
N GLY A 162 -8.42 -10.74 -11.63
CA GLY A 162 -8.85 -12.12 -11.78
C GLY A 162 -7.82 -13.11 -11.24
N ASP A 163 -8.29 -14.23 -10.71
CA ASP A 163 -7.43 -15.32 -10.27
C ASP A 163 -6.98 -16.19 -11.45
N LEU A 164 -5.79 -16.75 -11.34
CA LEU A 164 -5.19 -17.62 -12.35
C LEU A 164 -4.98 -19.02 -11.77
N TYR A 165 -5.44 -20.04 -12.50
CA TYR A 165 -5.18 -21.46 -12.20
C TYR A 165 -4.23 -22.01 -13.24
N ILE A 166 -3.14 -22.61 -12.80
CA ILE A 166 -2.11 -23.17 -13.69
C ILE A 166 -2.04 -24.68 -13.57
N SER A 167 -1.52 -25.35 -14.60
CA SER A 167 -1.40 -26.81 -14.66
C SER A 167 -0.26 -27.38 -13.80
N LEU A 168 0.57 -26.52 -13.20
CA LEU A 168 1.65 -26.92 -12.31
C LEU A 168 1.09 -27.57 -11.04
N ASP A 169 1.83 -28.55 -10.51
CA ASP A 169 1.61 -29.19 -9.21
C ASP A 169 2.79 -28.85 -8.30
N VAL A 170 2.51 -28.35 -7.09
CA VAL A 170 3.55 -27.95 -6.12
C VAL A 170 3.81 -29.01 -5.03
N ASN A 171 3.09 -30.13 -5.07
CA ASN A 171 3.30 -31.29 -4.17
C ASN A 171 4.30 -32.28 -4.73
#